data_4fd6761625ad10ebd568d376d3082723
#
_entry.id   4fd6761625ad10ebd568d376d3082723
#
_cell.length_a   1.000
_cell.length_b   1.000
_cell.length_c   1.000
_cell.angle_alpha   90.00
_cell.angle_beta   90.00
_cell.angle_gamma   90.00
#
_symmetry.space_group_name_H-M   'P 1'
#
loop_
_entity.id
_entity.type
_entity.pdbx_description
1 polymer ?
#
loop_
_entity_poly.entity_id
_entity_poly.type
_entity_poly.pdbx_seq_one_letter_code
_entity_poly.pdbx_strand_id
1 'polypeptide(L)'
;MKSINYALLFLGCIIFHMVGTWSLPLIDRDEPRFAEASREMIERGDYIVPRFNNQLRLDKPPVAYWAQVASYRIFGQNDFAARFPSAAAAALVALSILGWGTRLGGERVGWWAAIVFMLSLQTFVHAKAAVADMWLVLFVTTAHWAGYELLRDSLTNDDGKRPTLNVQHPTSNSEEGHQTSNIERQTFSLWWFAFYLSLALGFLAKGPIAWTPLLTLAAMKFLVREIELAQYFKFLRGILLMLAIIALWGVPALIQTHGEFFRIGIGRHVVGRSLGAMEGHGANSLGIYLLLLPFYFVTIFASFFPWSIKLPALTKKLWRSRDKTCPEHGRRIDIYLVCGIAVIFIIFTLIKTKLPHYTLPAFPLLSLLLARHVIDHRQFLKRCAIVTASIYLVVALFVTPTAARFFPAAQLFTQTSDQLRPEMEFGAVDFQEPSLVWYFRSRVHGWMTPLNATTAVTFMGKSGPRFAVLPTALAAKTFPDPPASWKSFSTRGFNIAKGKRVDLTLVLKPD
;
A
#
# COMPACT_ATOMS: atom_id res chain seq x y z
N MET A 1 -26.47 3.63 -11.81
CA MET A 1 -25.78 2.35 -12.15
C MET A 1 -26.47 1.16 -11.51
N LYS A 2 -26.50 0.01 -12.18
CA LYS A 2 -27.01 -1.25 -11.58
C LYS A 2 -25.96 -1.79 -10.59
N SER A 3 -26.40 -2.36 -9.46
CA SER A 3 -25.51 -2.95 -8.44
C SER A 3 -24.55 -4.00 -9.01
N ILE A 4 -24.98 -4.73 -10.04
CA ILE A 4 -24.17 -5.72 -10.74
C ILE A 4 -22.85 -5.13 -11.31
N ASN A 5 -22.86 -3.88 -11.76
CA ASN A 5 -21.68 -3.24 -12.32
C ASN A 5 -20.57 -3.02 -11.26
N TYR A 6 -20.96 -2.70 -10.01
CA TYR A 6 -20.01 -2.60 -8.91
C TYR A 6 -19.41 -3.95 -8.55
N ALA A 7 -20.24 -5.00 -8.50
CA ALA A 7 -19.76 -6.35 -8.24
C ALA A 7 -18.81 -6.85 -9.33
N LEU A 8 -19.12 -6.61 -10.60
CA LEU A 8 -18.26 -6.98 -11.73
C LEU A 8 -16.90 -6.25 -11.69
N LEU A 9 -16.89 -4.96 -11.36
CA LEU A 9 -15.64 -4.22 -11.21
C LEU A 9 -14.81 -4.77 -10.05
N PHE A 10 -15.45 -5.03 -8.91
CA PHE A 10 -14.77 -5.56 -7.72
C PHE A 10 -14.13 -6.91 -7.99
N LEU A 11 -14.92 -7.88 -8.48
CA LEU A 11 -14.42 -9.21 -8.79
C LEU A 11 -13.40 -9.20 -9.94
N GLY A 12 -13.65 -8.44 -11.00
CA GLY A 12 -12.71 -8.29 -12.11
C GLY A 12 -11.37 -7.69 -11.68
N CYS A 13 -11.39 -6.71 -10.77
CA CYS A 13 -10.18 -6.12 -10.21
C CYS A 13 -9.39 -7.13 -9.38
N ILE A 14 -10.06 -7.89 -8.50
CA ILE A 14 -9.41 -8.93 -7.70
C ILE A 14 -8.80 -10.00 -8.62
N ILE A 15 -9.57 -10.56 -9.54
CA ILE A 15 -9.10 -11.59 -10.46
C ILE A 15 -7.89 -11.08 -11.25
N PHE A 16 -7.98 -9.89 -11.83
CA PHE A 16 -6.89 -9.30 -12.61
C PHE A 16 -5.59 -9.15 -11.81
N HIS A 17 -5.68 -8.67 -10.56
CA HIS A 17 -4.50 -8.50 -9.73
C HIS A 17 -4.02 -9.80 -9.09
N MET A 18 -4.86 -10.82 -8.96
CA MET A 18 -4.43 -12.11 -8.44
C MET A 18 -3.86 -13.08 -9.48
N VAL A 19 -4.11 -12.85 -10.79
CA VAL A 19 -3.53 -13.68 -11.86
C VAL A 19 -1.99 -13.70 -11.76
N GLY A 20 -1.40 -14.90 -11.71
CA GLY A 20 0.05 -15.14 -11.65
C GLY A 20 0.70 -14.98 -10.27
N THR A 21 -0.06 -14.60 -9.22
CA THR A 21 0.51 -14.46 -7.86
C THR A 21 0.84 -15.79 -7.21
N TRP A 22 0.21 -16.88 -7.65
CA TRP A 22 0.46 -18.24 -7.16
C TRP A 22 1.78 -18.84 -7.65
N SER A 23 2.35 -18.32 -8.74
CA SER A 23 3.59 -18.84 -9.34
C SER A 23 4.83 -18.06 -8.96
N LEU A 24 4.69 -16.83 -8.46
CA LEU A 24 5.79 -15.98 -8.05
C LEU A 24 5.97 -16.03 -6.54
N PRO A 25 7.12 -16.51 -6.01
CA PRO A 25 7.44 -16.45 -4.60
C PRO A 25 7.36 -15.02 -4.03
N LEU A 26 7.17 -14.89 -2.71
CA LEU A 26 7.18 -13.57 -2.06
C LEU A 26 8.52 -12.88 -2.28
N ILE A 27 8.45 -11.60 -2.67
CA ILE A 27 9.63 -10.81 -3.02
C ILE A 27 10.27 -10.23 -1.75
N ASP A 28 11.54 -10.56 -1.50
CA ASP A 28 12.30 -9.94 -0.42
C ASP A 28 12.44 -8.41 -0.63
N ARG A 29 12.42 -7.63 0.42
CA ARG A 29 12.40 -8.01 1.86
C ARG A 29 11.01 -7.88 2.48
N ASP A 30 10.15 -7.05 1.92
CA ASP A 30 8.95 -6.59 2.61
C ASP A 30 7.84 -7.67 2.63
N GLU A 31 7.53 -8.31 1.49
CA GLU A 31 6.43 -9.26 1.44
C GLU A 31 6.56 -10.40 2.47
N PRO A 32 7.71 -11.13 2.53
CA PRO A 32 7.85 -12.22 3.50
C PRO A 32 7.82 -11.73 4.96
N ARG A 33 8.28 -10.50 5.22
CA ARG A 33 8.22 -9.92 6.57
C ARG A 33 6.80 -9.66 7.03
N PHE A 34 5.94 -9.12 6.14
CA PHE A 34 4.52 -8.93 6.46
C PHE A 34 3.84 -10.29 6.62
N ALA A 35 4.08 -11.20 5.68
CA ALA A 35 3.48 -12.51 5.66
C ALA A 35 3.80 -13.32 6.92
N GLU A 36 5.08 -13.38 7.30
CA GLU A 36 5.53 -14.08 8.49
C GLU A 36 5.03 -13.43 9.77
N ALA A 37 5.08 -12.10 9.88
CA ALA A 37 4.58 -11.43 11.07
C ALA A 37 3.09 -11.69 11.30
N SER A 38 2.30 -11.80 10.24
CA SER A 38 0.88 -12.17 10.32
C SER A 38 0.69 -13.64 10.74
N ARG A 39 1.59 -14.55 10.33
CA ARG A 39 1.62 -15.94 10.80
C ARG A 39 1.92 -15.99 12.30
N GLU A 40 2.96 -15.29 12.74
CA GLU A 40 3.35 -15.24 14.16
C GLU A 40 2.24 -14.63 15.05
N MET A 41 1.45 -13.66 14.55
CA MET A 41 0.27 -13.16 15.26
C MET A 41 -0.76 -14.27 15.52
N ILE A 42 -1.01 -15.15 14.53
CA ILE A 42 -1.93 -16.28 14.68
C ILE A 42 -1.38 -17.29 15.68
N GLU A 43 -0.10 -17.68 15.52
CA GLU A 43 0.55 -18.67 16.37
C GLU A 43 0.57 -18.26 17.84
N ARG A 44 0.70 -16.97 18.12
CA ARG A 44 0.78 -16.43 19.48
C ARG A 44 -0.57 -16.03 20.07
N GLY A 45 -1.59 -15.84 19.24
CA GLY A 45 -2.83 -15.20 19.65
C GLY A 45 -2.66 -13.71 20.01
N ASP A 46 -1.53 -13.07 19.65
CA ASP A 46 -1.27 -11.66 19.88
C ASP A 46 -1.45 -10.87 18.58
N TYR A 47 -2.55 -10.11 18.50
CA TYR A 47 -2.91 -9.29 17.33
C TYR A 47 -2.56 -7.80 17.52
N ILE A 48 -1.87 -7.45 18.61
CA ILE A 48 -1.52 -6.06 18.93
C ILE A 48 -0.11 -5.75 18.44
N VAL A 49 0.89 -6.56 18.83
CA VAL A 49 2.30 -6.31 18.53
C VAL A 49 2.84 -7.32 17.53
N PRO A 50 3.12 -6.90 16.28
CA PRO A 50 3.70 -7.79 15.27
C PRO A 50 5.12 -8.20 15.65
N ARG A 51 5.47 -9.45 15.34
CA ARG A 51 6.81 -9.99 15.48
C ARG A 51 7.26 -10.61 14.16
N PHE A 52 8.56 -10.70 13.97
CA PHE A 52 9.17 -11.38 12.84
C PHE A 52 10.39 -12.15 13.32
N ASN A 53 10.42 -13.46 13.10
CA ASN A 53 11.44 -14.37 13.60
C ASN A 53 11.64 -14.21 15.12
N ASN A 54 10.54 -14.21 15.87
CA ASN A 54 10.45 -14.02 17.32
C ASN A 54 10.88 -12.63 17.85
N GLN A 55 11.25 -11.69 16.99
CA GLN A 55 11.67 -10.35 17.41
C GLN A 55 10.55 -9.32 17.15
N LEU A 56 10.49 -8.30 17.98
CA LEU A 56 9.51 -7.20 17.82
C LEU A 56 9.66 -6.53 16.46
N ARG A 57 8.56 -6.39 15.72
CA ARG A 57 8.49 -5.70 14.44
C ARG A 57 7.68 -4.40 14.59
N LEU A 58 8.34 -3.32 14.95
CA LEU A 58 7.72 -2.05 15.36
C LEU A 58 7.72 -0.98 14.26
N ASP A 59 7.85 -1.38 13.00
CA ASP A 59 8.00 -0.46 11.87
C ASP A 59 6.67 -0.10 11.17
N LYS A 60 5.62 -0.88 11.39
CA LYS A 60 4.30 -0.65 10.76
C LYS A 60 3.14 -0.89 11.73
N PRO A 61 2.07 -0.06 11.62
CA PRO A 61 0.81 -0.27 12.32
C PRO A 61 0.04 -1.50 11.80
N PRO A 62 -1.07 -1.94 12.46
CA PRO A 62 -1.58 -3.31 12.41
C PRO A 62 -2.45 -3.66 11.22
N VAL A 63 -3.06 -2.70 10.49
CA VAL A 63 -4.13 -2.98 9.50
C VAL A 63 -3.72 -4.01 8.44
N ALA A 64 -2.49 -3.90 7.89
CA ALA A 64 -2.02 -4.84 6.89
C ALA A 64 -1.90 -6.28 7.44
N TYR A 65 -1.40 -6.42 8.66
CA TYR A 65 -1.29 -7.71 9.35
C TYR A 65 -2.67 -8.29 9.66
N TRP A 66 -3.59 -7.50 10.18
CA TRP A 66 -4.97 -7.96 10.45
C TRP A 66 -5.68 -8.44 9.18
N ALA A 67 -5.49 -7.74 8.08
CA ALA A 67 -6.06 -8.14 6.80
C ALA A 67 -5.46 -9.47 6.29
N GLN A 68 -4.14 -9.68 6.48
CA GLN A 68 -3.48 -10.95 6.16
C GLN A 68 -3.93 -12.07 7.09
N VAL A 69 -4.07 -11.81 8.38
CA VAL A 69 -4.62 -12.77 9.36
C VAL A 69 -6.02 -13.23 8.94
N ALA A 70 -6.90 -12.29 8.56
CA ALA A 70 -8.23 -12.63 8.06
C ALA A 70 -8.16 -13.49 6.78
N SER A 71 -7.28 -13.12 5.86
CA SER A 71 -7.03 -13.87 4.63
C SER A 71 -6.50 -15.29 4.89
N TYR A 72 -5.58 -15.45 5.84
CA TYR A 72 -5.02 -16.75 6.23
C TYR A 72 -6.06 -17.70 6.85
N ARG A 73 -7.03 -17.16 7.57
CA ARG A 73 -8.14 -17.96 8.12
C ARG A 73 -9.08 -18.49 7.04
N ILE A 74 -9.15 -17.83 5.88
CA ILE A 74 -10.01 -18.22 4.76
C ILE A 74 -9.28 -19.12 3.77
N PHE A 75 -8.04 -18.74 3.39
CA PHE A 75 -7.30 -19.36 2.29
C PHE A 75 -6.07 -20.17 2.74
N GLY A 76 -5.83 -20.28 4.06
CA GLY A 76 -4.61 -20.88 4.60
C GLY A 76 -3.39 -19.95 4.49
N GLN A 77 -2.28 -20.37 5.12
CA GLN A 77 -1.03 -19.59 5.18
C GLN A 77 -0.17 -19.90 3.95
N ASN A 78 -0.31 -19.09 2.90
CA ASN A 78 0.41 -19.25 1.63
C ASN A 78 0.60 -17.90 0.92
N ASP A 79 1.40 -17.89 -0.17
CA ASP A 79 1.75 -16.68 -0.92
C ASP A 79 0.52 -15.98 -1.53
N PHE A 80 -0.49 -16.76 -1.95
CA PHE A 80 -1.76 -16.20 -2.45
C PHE A 80 -2.50 -15.44 -1.36
N ALA A 81 -2.68 -16.08 -0.21
CA ALA A 81 -3.40 -15.50 0.91
C ALA A 81 -2.68 -14.27 1.50
N ALA A 82 -1.34 -14.24 1.47
CA ALA A 82 -0.56 -13.08 1.88
C ALA A 82 -0.81 -11.84 0.99
N ARG A 83 -1.00 -12.04 -0.33
CA ARG A 83 -1.20 -10.98 -1.34
C ARG A 83 -2.66 -10.55 -1.53
N PHE A 84 -3.60 -11.47 -1.29
CA PHE A 84 -5.04 -11.23 -1.49
C PHE A 84 -5.56 -9.93 -0.84
N PRO A 85 -5.17 -9.55 0.39
CA PRO A 85 -5.62 -8.31 1.01
C PRO A 85 -5.28 -7.04 0.23
N SER A 86 -4.11 -7.01 -0.43
CA SER A 86 -3.71 -5.86 -1.26
C SER A 86 -4.56 -5.76 -2.53
N ALA A 87 -4.88 -6.90 -3.17
CA ALA A 87 -5.78 -6.93 -4.32
C ALA A 87 -7.21 -6.51 -3.95
N ALA A 88 -7.70 -6.95 -2.79
CA ALA A 88 -9.00 -6.54 -2.26
C ALA A 88 -9.05 -5.04 -1.96
N ALA A 89 -8.00 -4.49 -1.33
CA ALA A 89 -7.90 -3.06 -1.07
C ALA A 89 -7.87 -2.26 -2.40
N ALA A 90 -7.11 -2.71 -3.41
CA ALA A 90 -7.09 -2.08 -4.74
C ALA A 90 -8.47 -2.10 -5.41
N ALA A 91 -9.24 -3.19 -5.26
CA ALA A 91 -10.60 -3.28 -5.77
C ALA A 91 -11.56 -2.30 -5.05
N LEU A 92 -11.41 -2.13 -3.74
CA LEU A 92 -12.16 -1.12 -2.97
C LEU A 92 -11.78 0.31 -3.38
N VAL A 93 -10.51 0.58 -3.68
CA VAL A 93 -10.08 1.87 -4.26
C VAL A 93 -10.74 2.10 -5.62
N ALA A 94 -10.75 1.10 -6.50
CA ALA A 94 -11.39 1.19 -7.82
C ALA A 94 -12.90 1.47 -7.70
N LEU A 95 -13.60 0.84 -6.74
CA LEU A 95 -15.00 1.13 -6.43
C LEU A 95 -15.20 2.56 -5.92
N SER A 96 -14.33 3.03 -5.02
CA SER A 96 -14.36 4.40 -4.50
C SER A 96 -14.17 5.42 -5.64
N ILE A 97 -13.21 5.17 -6.54
CA ILE A 97 -12.96 5.99 -7.72
C ILE A 97 -14.17 5.98 -8.67
N LEU A 98 -14.78 4.82 -8.90
CA LEU A 98 -15.97 4.69 -9.74
C LEU A 98 -17.12 5.52 -9.16
N GLY A 99 -17.40 5.38 -7.85
CA GLY A 99 -18.46 6.12 -7.17
C GLY A 99 -18.20 7.62 -7.17
N TRP A 100 -17.01 8.04 -6.79
CA TRP A 100 -16.62 9.44 -6.77
C TRP A 100 -16.59 10.05 -8.19
N GLY A 101 -15.95 9.38 -9.14
CA GLY A 101 -15.86 9.84 -10.53
C GLY A 101 -17.22 9.96 -11.20
N THR A 102 -18.17 9.09 -10.86
CA THR A 102 -19.56 9.19 -11.34
C THR A 102 -20.22 10.47 -10.85
N ARG A 103 -19.94 10.92 -9.63
CA ARG A 103 -20.43 12.20 -9.08
C ARG A 103 -19.72 13.41 -9.69
N LEU A 104 -18.44 13.27 -10.06
CA LEU A 104 -17.64 14.35 -10.64
C LEU A 104 -17.94 14.64 -12.13
N GLY A 105 -18.38 13.64 -12.89
CA GLY A 105 -18.55 13.83 -14.34
C GLY A 105 -19.35 12.71 -15.03
N GLY A 106 -20.16 11.97 -14.26
CA GLY A 106 -21.03 10.90 -14.76
C GLY A 106 -20.33 9.54 -14.85
N GLU A 107 -21.11 8.50 -15.15
CA GLU A 107 -20.66 7.11 -15.15
C GLU A 107 -19.41 6.86 -16.00
N ARG A 108 -19.31 7.53 -17.15
CA ARG A 108 -18.14 7.36 -18.06
C ARG A 108 -16.84 7.82 -17.40
N VAL A 109 -16.87 8.94 -16.69
CA VAL A 109 -15.70 9.45 -15.95
C VAL A 109 -15.31 8.47 -14.87
N GLY A 110 -16.28 7.99 -14.08
CA GLY A 110 -16.03 7.01 -13.03
C GLY A 110 -15.38 5.73 -13.54
N TRP A 111 -15.92 5.14 -14.62
CA TRP A 111 -15.35 3.92 -15.22
C TRP A 111 -13.94 4.13 -15.75
N TRP A 112 -13.68 5.20 -16.50
CA TRP A 112 -12.35 5.45 -17.03
C TRP A 112 -11.35 5.77 -15.92
N ALA A 113 -11.74 6.50 -14.89
CA ALA A 113 -10.87 6.76 -13.75
C ALA A 113 -10.48 5.46 -13.02
N ALA A 114 -11.44 4.54 -12.79
CA ALA A 114 -11.16 3.25 -12.19
C ALA A 114 -10.22 2.40 -13.06
N ILE A 115 -10.44 2.33 -14.38
CA ILE A 115 -9.58 1.60 -15.32
C ILE A 115 -8.17 2.21 -15.37
N VAL A 116 -8.06 3.54 -15.39
CA VAL A 116 -6.78 4.26 -15.36
C VAL A 116 -6.00 3.90 -14.10
N PHE A 117 -6.65 3.90 -12.95
CA PHE A 117 -6.03 3.52 -11.68
C PHE A 117 -5.56 2.07 -11.72
N MET A 118 -6.43 1.12 -12.07
CA MET A 118 -6.13 -0.31 -12.05
C MET A 118 -4.97 -0.70 -12.97
N LEU A 119 -4.88 -0.06 -14.14
CA LEU A 119 -3.88 -0.37 -15.15
C LEU A 119 -2.61 0.50 -15.07
N SER A 120 -2.50 1.40 -14.08
CA SER A 120 -1.24 2.10 -13.82
C SER A 120 -0.19 1.12 -13.31
N LEU A 121 1.03 1.17 -13.82
CA LEU A 121 2.09 0.19 -13.51
C LEU A 121 2.31 0.03 -12.01
N GLN A 122 2.42 1.14 -11.28
CA GLN A 122 2.67 1.10 -9.85
C GLN A 122 1.49 0.50 -9.07
N THR A 123 0.24 0.75 -9.51
CA THR A 123 -0.95 0.09 -8.94
C THR A 123 -0.91 -1.41 -9.19
N PHE A 124 -0.63 -1.83 -10.43
CA PHE A 124 -0.54 -3.23 -10.78
C PHE A 124 0.47 -4.00 -9.94
N VAL A 125 1.65 -3.41 -9.72
CA VAL A 125 2.70 -4.02 -8.88
C VAL A 125 2.27 -4.11 -7.42
N HIS A 126 1.76 -3.02 -6.83
CA HIS A 126 1.45 -2.99 -5.39
C HIS A 126 0.13 -3.66 -5.02
N ALA A 127 -0.82 -3.78 -5.94
CA ALA A 127 -2.02 -4.57 -5.74
C ALA A 127 -1.74 -6.09 -5.69
N LYS A 128 -0.59 -6.52 -6.22
CA LYS A 128 -0.09 -7.91 -6.17
C LYS A 128 0.91 -8.16 -5.04
N ALA A 129 1.30 -7.15 -4.30
CA ALA A 129 2.33 -7.26 -3.28
C ALA A 129 1.71 -7.38 -1.87
N ALA A 130 2.28 -8.25 -1.04
CA ALA A 130 1.84 -8.47 0.35
C ALA A 130 2.37 -7.36 1.28
N VAL A 131 1.91 -6.11 1.06
CA VAL A 131 2.38 -4.91 1.77
C VAL A 131 1.23 -3.97 2.15
N ALA A 132 1.51 -2.93 2.94
CA ALA A 132 0.49 -2.01 3.47
C ALA A 132 0.02 -0.93 2.48
N ASP A 133 0.64 -0.81 1.31
CA ASP A 133 0.48 0.34 0.42
C ASP A 133 -0.95 0.53 -0.09
N MET A 134 -1.61 -0.53 -0.53
CA MET A 134 -2.98 -0.43 -1.05
C MET A 134 -4.00 -0.03 0.03
N TRP A 135 -3.78 -0.41 1.29
CA TRP A 135 -4.59 0.03 2.41
C TRP A 135 -4.46 1.54 2.66
N LEU A 136 -3.22 2.05 2.60
CA LEU A 136 -3.00 3.51 2.66
C LEU A 136 -3.73 4.22 1.52
N VAL A 137 -3.60 3.72 0.28
CA VAL A 137 -4.26 4.30 -0.90
C VAL A 137 -5.78 4.32 -0.72
N LEU A 138 -6.36 3.22 -0.20
CA LEU A 138 -7.79 3.14 0.07
C LEU A 138 -8.24 4.24 1.02
N PHE A 139 -7.59 4.35 2.17
CA PHE A 139 -8.03 5.29 3.19
C PHE A 139 -7.74 6.75 2.82
N VAL A 140 -6.65 7.03 2.13
CA VAL A 140 -6.40 8.38 1.58
C VAL A 140 -7.43 8.74 0.51
N THR A 141 -7.82 7.79 -0.34
CA THR A 141 -8.84 8.02 -1.38
C THR A 141 -10.22 8.27 -0.77
N THR A 142 -10.64 7.44 0.19
CA THR A 142 -11.94 7.59 0.86
C THR A 142 -12.00 8.87 1.69
N ALA A 143 -10.90 9.28 2.34
CA ALA A 143 -10.80 10.55 3.03
C ALA A 143 -10.93 11.74 2.06
N HIS A 144 -10.24 11.72 0.91
CA HIS A 144 -10.40 12.77 -0.11
C HIS A 144 -11.82 12.79 -0.68
N TRP A 145 -12.43 11.65 -0.95
CA TRP A 145 -13.81 11.60 -1.40
C TRP A 145 -14.77 12.17 -0.37
N ALA A 146 -14.65 11.72 0.89
CA ALA A 146 -15.48 12.26 1.98
C ALA A 146 -15.27 13.78 2.18
N GLY A 147 -14.01 14.24 2.12
CA GLY A 147 -13.70 15.67 2.16
C GLY A 147 -14.29 16.46 1.01
N TYR A 148 -14.30 15.91 -0.20
CA TYR A 148 -14.98 16.49 -1.34
C TYR A 148 -16.50 16.60 -1.12
N GLU A 149 -17.16 15.53 -0.64
CA GLU A 149 -18.61 15.53 -0.41
C GLU A 149 -19.02 16.54 0.67
N LEU A 150 -18.19 16.72 1.71
CA LEU A 150 -18.41 17.76 2.71
C LEU A 150 -18.30 19.17 2.17
N LEU A 151 -17.50 19.37 1.12
CA LEU A 151 -17.30 20.67 0.46
C LEU A 151 -18.14 20.85 -0.80
N ARG A 152 -18.89 19.83 -1.20
CA ARG A 152 -19.55 19.79 -2.52
C ARG A 152 -20.33 21.05 -2.82
N ASP A 153 -21.17 21.50 -1.91
CA ASP A 153 -22.02 22.67 -2.12
C ASP A 153 -21.20 23.96 -2.27
N SER A 154 -20.11 24.10 -1.50
CA SER A 154 -19.16 25.22 -1.63
C SER A 154 -18.33 25.18 -2.93
N LEU A 155 -18.13 23.96 -3.49
CA LEU A 155 -17.40 23.77 -4.74
C LEU A 155 -18.29 23.89 -5.97
N THR A 156 -19.63 23.73 -5.82
CA THR A 156 -20.58 23.65 -6.93
C THR A 156 -21.41 24.92 -7.11
N ASN A 157 -21.63 25.73 -6.07
CA ASN A 157 -22.43 26.95 -6.14
C ASN A 157 -21.65 28.09 -6.80
N ASP A 158 -22.13 28.52 -7.93
CA ASP A 158 -21.54 29.61 -8.79
C ASP A 158 -22.00 31.01 -8.39
N ASP A 159 -23.13 31.11 -7.71
CA ASP A 159 -23.68 32.36 -7.25
C ASP A 159 -23.17 32.69 -5.86
N GLY A 160 -22.49 33.84 -5.72
CA GLY A 160 -22.08 34.45 -4.44
C GLY A 160 -23.24 34.78 -3.47
N LYS A 161 -24.36 34.12 -3.62
CA LYS A 161 -25.43 34.02 -2.64
C LYS A 161 -25.03 32.96 -1.64
N ARG A 162 -24.47 33.44 -0.51
CA ARG A 162 -24.43 32.64 0.72
C ARG A 162 -25.74 31.88 0.81
N PRO A 163 -25.74 30.55 1.11
CA PRO A 163 -26.89 29.94 1.75
C PRO A 163 -26.97 30.66 3.10
N THR A 164 -27.69 31.78 3.13
CA THR A 164 -28.23 32.27 4.38
C THR A 164 -29.01 31.08 4.92
N LEU A 165 -28.54 30.51 6.03
CA LEU A 165 -29.42 29.83 6.98
C LEU A 165 -30.45 30.90 7.37
N ASN A 166 -31.38 31.20 6.47
CA ASN A 166 -32.61 31.87 6.80
C ASN A 166 -33.35 30.88 7.72
N VAL A 167 -33.14 31.07 9.00
CA VAL A 167 -34.10 30.66 10.01
C VAL A 167 -35.31 31.59 9.79
N GLN A 168 -35.99 31.42 8.66
CA GLN A 168 -37.38 31.80 8.57
C GLN A 168 -38.14 30.69 9.28
N HIS A 169 -38.73 31.00 10.41
CA HIS A 169 -39.76 30.17 11.01
C HIS A 169 -40.74 29.76 9.90
N PRO A 170 -40.91 28.49 9.61
CA PRO A 170 -41.95 28.08 8.67
C PRO A 170 -43.29 28.19 9.39
N THR A 171 -44.02 29.17 9.00
CA THR A 171 -45.49 29.09 9.10
C THR A 171 -45.95 28.12 8.02
N SER A 172 -46.68 27.10 8.44
CA SER A 172 -47.46 26.11 7.71
C SER A 172 -46.75 24.86 7.13
N ASN A 173 -47.15 23.73 7.66
CA ASN A 173 -47.35 22.38 7.18
C ASN A 173 -46.82 22.01 5.77
N SER A 174 -45.68 21.27 5.72
CA SER A 174 -45.48 20.26 4.70
C SER A 174 -44.47 19.22 5.24
N GLU A 175 -44.92 17.99 5.40
CA GLU A 175 -44.14 16.83 5.84
C GLU A 175 -42.94 16.51 4.90
N GLU A 176 -42.99 16.93 3.63
CA GLU A 176 -41.91 16.80 2.64
C GLU A 176 -40.65 17.61 2.98
N GLY A 177 -40.81 18.80 3.55
CA GLY A 177 -39.65 19.65 3.95
C GLY A 177 -38.84 19.07 5.13
N HIS A 178 -39.49 18.29 6.01
CA HIS A 178 -38.83 17.64 7.12
C HIS A 178 -38.05 16.40 6.75
N GLN A 179 -38.50 15.63 5.76
CA GLN A 179 -37.78 14.44 5.29
C GLN A 179 -36.52 14.80 4.52
N THR A 180 -36.55 15.79 3.63
CA THR A 180 -35.35 16.24 2.88
C THR A 180 -34.29 16.82 3.79
N SER A 181 -34.65 17.66 4.78
CA SER A 181 -33.69 18.22 5.73
C SER A 181 -33.04 17.16 6.66
N ASN A 182 -33.78 16.12 7.00
CA ASN A 182 -33.26 15.00 7.81
C ASN A 182 -32.31 14.10 7.02
N ILE A 183 -32.62 13.82 5.74
CA ILE A 183 -31.76 13.03 4.84
C ILE A 183 -30.45 13.80 4.57
N GLU A 184 -30.49 15.10 4.36
CA GLU A 184 -29.30 15.94 4.16
C GLU A 184 -28.41 16.01 5.42
N ARG A 185 -29.01 16.15 6.61
CA ARG A 185 -28.28 16.11 7.89
C ARG A 185 -27.68 14.74 8.17
N GLN A 186 -28.36 13.65 7.85
CA GLN A 186 -27.84 12.29 8.01
C GLN A 186 -26.69 12.00 7.05
N THR A 187 -26.82 12.39 5.77
CA THR A 187 -25.73 12.23 4.77
C THR A 187 -24.50 13.04 5.12
N PHE A 188 -24.66 14.26 5.61
CA PHE A 188 -23.55 15.08 6.08
C PHE A 188 -22.82 14.43 7.27
N SER A 189 -23.56 13.90 8.24
CA SER A 189 -22.99 13.20 9.39
C SER A 189 -22.20 11.95 8.97
N LEU A 190 -22.67 11.21 7.96
CA LEU A 190 -22.00 10.01 7.45
C LEU A 190 -20.67 10.36 6.75
N TRP A 191 -20.63 11.39 5.89
CA TRP A 191 -19.39 11.81 5.23
C TRP A 191 -18.37 12.38 6.21
N TRP A 192 -18.83 13.10 7.24
CA TRP A 192 -17.95 13.57 8.30
C TRP A 192 -17.31 12.40 9.06
N PHE A 193 -18.10 11.41 9.44
CA PHE A 193 -17.60 10.20 10.10
C PHE A 193 -16.64 9.42 9.18
N ALA A 194 -17.01 9.22 7.91
CA ALA A 194 -16.17 8.54 6.92
C ALA A 194 -14.82 9.24 6.73
N PHE A 195 -14.79 10.57 6.77
CA PHE A 195 -13.55 11.34 6.67
C PHE A 195 -12.58 11.01 7.80
N TYR A 196 -13.01 11.17 9.05
CA TYR A 196 -12.14 10.95 10.21
C TYR A 196 -11.84 9.47 10.47
N LEU A 197 -12.78 8.58 10.20
CA LEU A 197 -12.54 7.14 10.23
C LEU A 197 -11.46 6.74 9.20
N SER A 198 -11.52 7.28 8.00
CA SER A 198 -10.50 7.03 6.96
C SER A 198 -9.13 7.54 7.37
N LEU A 199 -9.04 8.72 7.99
CA LEU A 199 -7.76 9.24 8.52
C LEU A 199 -7.19 8.35 9.63
N ALA A 200 -8.04 7.84 10.52
CA ALA A 200 -7.64 6.93 11.60
C ALA A 200 -7.16 5.59 11.05
N LEU A 201 -7.95 4.93 10.19
CA LEU A 201 -7.59 3.65 9.59
C LEU A 201 -6.38 3.76 8.67
N GLY A 202 -6.24 4.88 7.95
CA GLY A 202 -5.07 5.18 7.16
C GLY A 202 -3.80 5.30 8.01
N PHE A 203 -3.89 5.95 9.17
CA PHE A 203 -2.80 5.97 10.15
C PHE A 203 -2.46 4.56 10.63
N LEU A 204 -3.46 3.76 10.96
CA LEU A 204 -3.28 2.36 11.37
C LEU A 204 -2.81 1.45 10.22
N ALA A 205 -2.85 1.90 8.96
CA ALA A 205 -2.26 1.20 7.82
C ALA A 205 -0.78 1.55 7.60
N LYS A 206 -0.42 2.84 7.63
CA LYS A 206 0.97 3.25 7.27
C LYS A 206 1.46 4.51 8.00
N GLY A 207 0.79 4.95 9.06
CA GLY A 207 1.20 6.08 9.88
C GLY A 207 0.75 7.45 9.34
N PRO A 208 1.40 8.56 9.77
CA PRO A 208 0.92 9.95 9.59
C PRO A 208 0.74 10.41 8.15
N ILE A 209 1.35 9.75 7.17
CA ILE A 209 1.19 10.08 5.75
C ILE A 209 -0.28 9.99 5.30
N ALA A 210 -1.09 9.22 6.00
CA ALA A 210 -2.53 9.13 5.77
C ALA A 210 -3.29 10.45 6.04
N TRP A 211 -2.66 11.42 6.70
CA TRP A 211 -3.27 12.73 7.02
C TRP A 211 -3.07 13.78 5.93
N THR A 212 -2.52 13.39 4.78
CA THR A 212 -2.41 14.28 3.59
C THR A 212 -3.74 14.93 3.18
N PRO A 213 -4.93 14.31 3.34
CA PRO A 213 -6.20 14.99 3.07
C PRO A 213 -6.43 16.25 3.91
N LEU A 214 -5.95 16.30 5.16
CA LEU A 214 -6.02 17.51 5.99
C LEU A 214 -5.18 18.65 5.39
N LEU A 215 -4.00 18.33 4.87
CA LEU A 215 -3.13 19.32 4.20
C LEU A 215 -3.72 19.75 2.86
N THR A 216 -4.45 18.87 2.17
CA THR A 216 -5.22 19.23 0.97
C THR A 216 -6.28 20.28 1.28
N LEU A 217 -7.00 20.12 2.40
CA LEU A 217 -7.98 21.13 2.85
C LEU A 217 -7.30 22.46 3.19
N ALA A 218 -6.15 22.44 3.83
CA ALA A 218 -5.37 23.65 4.12
C ALA A 218 -4.94 24.35 2.82
N ALA A 219 -4.44 23.59 1.82
CA ALA A 219 -4.10 24.13 0.50
C ALA A 219 -5.30 24.70 -0.22
N MET A 220 -6.47 24.04 -0.14
CA MET A 220 -7.73 24.56 -0.68
C MET A 220 -8.13 25.88 -0.04
N LYS A 221 -8.08 25.99 1.31
CA LYS A 221 -8.40 27.24 2.01
C LYS A 221 -7.49 28.39 1.60
N PHE A 222 -6.22 28.08 1.34
CA PHE A 222 -5.25 29.09 0.88
C PHE A 222 -5.56 29.59 -0.54
N LEU A 223 -5.97 28.69 -1.45
CA LEU A 223 -6.25 29.03 -2.84
C LEU A 223 -7.67 29.58 -3.05
N VAL A 224 -8.64 29.08 -2.29
CA VAL A 224 -10.06 29.44 -2.37
C VAL A 224 -10.49 29.94 -0.99
N ARG A 225 -10.21 31.22 -0.72
CA ARG A 225 -10.38 31.85 0.61
C ARG A 225 -11.82 31.85 1.12
N GLU A 226 -12.79 31.79 0.22
CA GLU A 226 -14.23 31.83 0.53
C GLU A 226 -14.76 30.58 1.24
N ILE A 227 -14.03 29.44 1.20
CA ILE A 227 -14.48 28.18 1.80
C ILE A 227 -14.32 28.23 3.31
N GLU A 228 -15.42 28.08 4.04
CA GLU A 228 -15.41 28.00 5.52
C GLU A 228 -15.29 26.56 6.00
N LEU A 229 -14.04 26.04 6.11
CA LEU A 229 -13.77 24.64 6.46
C LEU A 229 -14.27 24.26 7.86
N ALA A 230 -14.20 25.18 8.84
CA ALA A 230 -14.47 24.87 10.23
C ALA A 230 -15.90 24.35 10.48
N GLN A 231 -16.89 24.93 9.78
CA GLN A 231 -18.30 24.55 9.93
C GLN A 231 -18.60 23.15 9.37
N TYR A 232 -17.92 22.76 8.28
CA TYR A 232 -18.10 21.45 7.63
C TYR A 232 -17.35 20.34 8.37
N PHE A 233 -16.11 20.60 8.76
CA PHE A 233 -15.23 19.54 9.30
C PHE A 233 -15.30 19.41 10.83
N LYS A 234 -15.74 20.45 11.58
CA LYS A 234 -15.78 20.42 13.06
C LYS A 234 -14.49 19.80 13.63
N PHE A 235 -13.35 20.37 13.22
CA PHE A 235 -12.00 19.79 13.38
C PHE A 235 -11.72 19.22 14.77
N LEU A 236 -12.04 19.94 15.84
CA LEU A 236 -11.77 19.47 17.21
C LEU A 236 -12.45 18.11 17.48
N ARG A 237 -13.74 18.00 17.18
CA ARG A 237 -14.50 16.75 17.40
C ARG A 237 -13.99 15.62 16.52
N GLY A 238 -13.64 15.93 15.27
CA GLY A 238 -13.15 14.96 14.33
C GLY A 238 -11.75 14.45 14.67
N ILE A 239 -10.85 15.33 15.07
CA ILE A 239 -9.50 14.95 15.52
C ILE A 239 -9.58 14.11 16.79
N LEU A 240 -10.44 14.45 17.73
CA LEU A 240 -10.67 13.63 18.94
C LEU A 240 -11.19 12.24 18.58
N LEU A 241 -12.15 12.12 17.65
CA LEU A 241 -12.63 10.83 17.15
C LEU A 241 -11.50 10.02 16.49
N MET A 242 -10.74 10.66 15.60
CA MET A 242 -9.60 10.03 14.91
C MET A 242 -8.57 9.51 15.93
N LEU A 243 -8.19 10.33 16.91
CA LEU A 243 -7.22 9.96 17.95
C LEU A 243 -7.78 8.86 18.86
N ALA A 244 -9.07 8.89 19.20
CA ALA A 244 -9.71 7.83 19.98
C ALA A 244 -9.64 6.49 19.26
N ILE A 245 -9.94 6.44 17.97
CA ILE A 245 -9.84 5.20 17.18
C ILE A 245 -8.39 4.70 17.10
N ILE A 246 -7.42 5.60 16.91
CA ILE A 246 -6.00 5.22 16.89
C ILE A 246 -5.57 4.70 18.27
N ALA A 247 -6.05 5.30 19.35
CA ALA A 247 -5.72 4.93 20.73
C ALA A 247 -6.21 3.53 21.10
N LEU A 248 -7.32 3.03 20.52
CA LEU A 248 -7.83 1.68 20.76
C LEU A 248 -6.77 0.59 20.48
N TRP A 249 -5.91 0.81 19.50
CA TRP A 249 -4.77 -0.07 19.23
C TRP A 249 -3.47 0.49 19.82
N GLY A 250 -3.24 1.80 19.67
CA GLY A 250 -1.97 2.45 20.00
C GLY A 250 -1.63 2.37 21.48
N VAL A 251 -2.61 2.56 22.38
CA VAL A 251 -2.37 2.46 23.82
C VAL A 251 -1.97 1.04 24.24
N PRO A 252 -2.70 -0.03 23.89
CA PRO A 252 -2.24 -1.39 24.15
C PRO A 252 -0.85 -1.70 23.57
N ALA A 253 -0.56 -1.26 22.33
CA ALA A 253 0.74 -1.47 21.71
C ALA A 253 1.88 -0.76 22.46
N LEU A 254 1.65 0.46 22.95
CA LEU A 254 2.63 1.19 23.77
C LEU A 254 2.86 0.53 25.12
N ILE A 255 1.81 0.04 25.79
CA ILE A 255 1.90 -0.66 27.07
C ILE A 255 2.71 -1.96 26.89
N GLN A 256 2.34 -2.82 25.93
CA GLN A 256 3.01 -4.09 25.68
C GLN A 256 4.49 -3.96 25.29
N THR A 257 4.86 -2.84 24.64
CA THR A 257 6.23 -2.60 24.18
C THR A 257 6.99 -1.61 25.03
N HIS A 258 6.46 -1.22 26.21
CA HIS A 258 7.09 -0.23 27.09
C HIS A 258 7.51 1.06 26.36
N GLY A 259 6.67 1.53 25.42
CA GLY A 259 6.92 2.71 24.60
C GLY A 259 7.83 2.52 23.39
N GLU A 260 8.46 1.34 23.21
CA GLU A 260 9.35 1.05 22.08
C GLU A 260 8.66 1.24 20.73
N PHE A 261 7.36 0.93 20.64
CA PHE A 261 6.61 1.11 19.39
C PHE A 261 6.60 2.57 18.94
N PHE A 262 6.47 3.52 19.86
CA PHE A 262 6.54 4.95 19.54
C PHE A 262 7.96 5.36 19.12
N ARG A 263 8.96 4.94 19.89
CA ARG A 263 10.37 5.28 19.65
C ARG A 263 10.85 4.79 18.28
N ILE A 264 10.51 3.56 17.91
CA ILE A 264 10.94 2.95 16.65
C ILE A 264 9.97 3.32 15.52
N GLY A 265 8.65 3.14 15.70
CA GLY A 265 7.65 3.36 14.66
C GLY A 265 7.58 4.83 14.23
N ILE A 266 7.42 5.75 15.17
CA ILE A 266 7.35 7.18 14.85
C ILE A 266 8.77 7.79 14.81
N GLY A 267 9.59 7.57 15.84
CA GLY A 267 10.89 8.20 15.93
C GLY A 267 11.83 7.80 14.78
N ARG A 268 12.10 6.50 14.61
CA ARG A 268 13.03 6.03 13.58
C ARG A 268 12.40 5.98 12.18
N HIS A 269 11.20 5.38 12.05
CA HIS A 269 10.61 5.11 10.72
C HIS A 269 9.84 6.28 10.12
N VAL A 270 9.36 7.24 10.89
CA VAL A 270 8.72 8.46 10.37
C VAL A 270 9.71 9.62 10.38
N VAL A 271 10.16 10.04 11.57
CA VAL A 271 11.05 11.20 11.70
C VAL A 271 12.43 10.91 11.09
N GLY A 272 13.03 9.78 11.42
CA GLY A 272 14.35 9.38 10.91
C GLY A 272 14.39 9.29 9.38
N ARG A 273 13.38 8.68 8.74
CA ARG A 273 13.27 8.63 7.26
C ARG A 273 13.04 9.99 6.61
N SER A 274 12.41 10.90 7.31
CA SER A 274 12.18 12.26 6.80
C SER A 274 13.46 13.09 6.81
N LEU A 275 14.28 12.94 7.87
CA LEU A 275 15.47 13.73 8.10
C LEU A 275 16.77 13.09 7.58
N GLY A 276 16.79 11.77 7.35
CA GLY A 276 17.95 11.02 6.88
C GLY A 276 17.64 10.02 5.78
N ALA A 277 18.64 9.67 4.95
CA ALA A 277 18.55 8.54 4.05
C ALA A 277 18.63 7.23 4.88
N MET A 278 17.72 6.31 4.65
CA MET A 278 17.69 5.01 5.33
C MET A 278 17.75 3.87 4.32
N GLU A 279 18.34 2.75 4.73
CA GLU A 279 18.39 1.50 3.94
C GLU A 279 19.04 1.66 2.56
N GLY A 280 19.94 2.63 2.39
CA GLY A 280 20.61 2.90 1.11
C GLY A 280 19.74 3.66 0.08
N HIS A 281 18.52 4.07 0.46
CA HIS A 281 17.61 4.82 -0.42
C HIS A 281 17.53 6.30 -0.02
N GLY A 282 18.09 7.20 -0.84
CA GLY A 282 17.98 8.64 -0.64
C GLY A 282 19.32 9.39 -0.62
N ALA A 283 19.29 10.61 -0.10
CA ALA A 283 20.39 11.54 -0.16
C ALA A 283 21.22 11.55 1.14
N ASN A 284 22.49 11.16 1.04
CA ASN A 284 23.46 11.24 2.15
C ASN A 284 24.23 12.57 2.18
N SER A 285 24.10 13.41 1.14
CA SER A 285 24.70 14.75 1.06
C SER A 285 23.69 15.75 0.51
N LEU A 286 23.94 17.05 0.76
CA LEU A 286 23.11 18.14 0.24
C LEU A 286 23.07 18.14 -1.29
N GLY A 287 24.20 17.90 -1.95
CA GLY A 287 24.27 17.86 -3.42
C GLY A 287 23.41 16.74 -4.00
N ILE A 288 23.47 15.52 -3.45
CA ILE A 288 22.61 14.40 -3.87
C ILE A 288 21.14 14.71 -3.56
N TYR A 289 20.83 15.34 -2.43
CA TYR A 289 19.48 15.73 -2.09
C TYR A 289 18.87 16.69 -3.13
N LEU A 290 19.62 17.73 -3.50
CA LEU A 290 19.18 18.69 -4.53
C LEU A 290 18.99 18.02 -5.90
N LEU A 291 19.89 17.11 -6.28
CA LEU A 291 19.79 16.33 -7.51
C LEU A 291 18.54 15.43 -7.52
N LEU A 292 18.12 14.92 -6.37
CA LEU A 292 16.96 14.05 -6.23
C LEU A 292 15.63 14.81 -6.03
N LEU A 293 15.61 16.14 -5.98
CA LEU A 293 14.35 16.90 -5.89
C LEU A 293 13.37 16.59 -7.05
N PRO A 294 13.79 16.49 -8.33
CA PRO A 294 12.90 16.16 -9.43
C PRO A 294 12.51 14.66 -9.51
N PHE A 295 12.97 13.81 -8.60
CA PHE A 295 12.83 12.35 -8.65
C PHE A 295 11.40 11.90 -8.97
N TYR A 296 10.39 12.43 -8.28
CA TYR A 296 9.00 12.02 -8.49
C TYR A 296 8.39 12.57 -9.78
N PHE A 297 8.87 13.72 -10.27
CA PHE A 297 8.45 14.26 -11.56
C PHE A 297 9.01 13.44 -12.74
N VAL A 298 10.11 12.72 -12.54
CA VAL A 298 10.67 11.78 -13.51
C VAL A 298 10.02 10.41 -13.36
N THR A 299 9.99 9.88 -12.15
CA THR A 299 9.50 8.51 -11.91
C THR A 299 8.01 8.35 -12.16
N ILE A 300 7.20 9.43 -12.11
CA ILE A 300 5.77 9.38 -12.42
C ILE A 300 5.51 8.87 -13.85
N PHE A 301 6.43 9.13 -14.79
CA PHE A 301 6.26 8.66 -16.17
C PHE A 301 6.32 7.14 -16.27
N ALA A 302 7.14 6.48 -15.47
CA ALA A 302 7.15 5.02 -15.36
C ALA A 302 6.01 4.53 -14.46
N SER A 303 5.86 5.12 -13.27
CA SER A 303 4.92 4.65 -12.24
C SER A 303 3.45 4.74 -12.68
N PHE A 304 3.08 5.79 -13.41
CA PHE A 304 1.72 6.01 -13.93
C PHE A 304 1.55 5.58 -15.40
N PHE A 305 2.55 4.86 -15.96
CA PHE A 305 2.44 4.31 -17.32
C PHE A 305 1.25 3.34 -17.42
N PRO A 306 0.49 3.31 -18.57
CA PRO A 306 0.72 4.05 -19.83
C PRO A 306 0.11 5.47 -19.83
N TRP A 307 -0.62 5.85 -18.81
CA TRP A 307 -1.42 7.08 -18.77
C TRP A 307 -0.56 8.34 -18.67
N SER A 308 0.66 8.19 -18.17
CA SER A 308 1.66 9.26 -18.07
C SER A 308 1.95 9.97 -19.39
N ILE A 309 1.75 9.31 -20.54
CA ILE A 309 1.88 9.89 -21.88
C ILE A 309 0.96 11.12 -22.05
N LYS A 310 -0.19 11.14 -21.36
CA LYS A 310 -1.16 12.26 -21.43
C LYS A 310 -0.92 13.34 -20.38
N LEU A 311 -0.01 13.17 -19.43
CA LEU A 311 0.27 14.17 -18.39
C LEU A 311 0.71 15.54 -18.94
N PRO A 312 1.62 15.62 -19.93
CA PRO A 312 2.00 16.91 -20.49
C PRO A 312 0.82 17.66 -21.16
N ALA A 313 -0.06 16.92 -21.85
CA ALA A 313 -1.25 17.51 -22.44
C ALA A 313 -2.26 17.94 -21.38
N LEU A 314 -2.41 17.17 -20.30
CA LEU A 314 -3.27 17.50 -19.17
C LEU A 314 -2.78 18.78 -18.47
N THR A 315 -1.50 18.87 -18.15
CA THR A 315 -0.93 20.07 -17.52
C THR A 315 -1.11 21.32 -18.38
N LYS A 316 -0.88 21.20 -19.70
CA LYS A 316 -1.11 22.29 -20.65
C LYS A 316 -2.58 22.72 -20.69
N LYS A 317 -3.53 21.75 -20.65
CA LYS A 317 -4.98 22.05 -20.62
C LYS A 317 -5.38 22.76 -19.33
N LEU A 318 -4.91 22.26 -18.17
CA LEU A 318 -5.17 22.88 -16.88
C LEU A 318 -4.56 24.29 -16.76
N TRP A 319 -3.39 24.51 -17.35
CA TRP A 319 -2.76 25.83 -17.39
C TRP A 319 -3.58 26.82 -18.19
N ARG A 320 -4.07 26.42 -19.39
CA ARG A 320 -4.90 27.27 -20.26
C ARG A 320 -6.28 27.54 -19.68
N SER A 321 -6.86 26.58 -18.93
CA SER A 321 -8.17 26.77 -18.29
C SER A 321 -8.15 27.74 -17.10
N ARG A 322 -6.99 28.29 -16.74
CA ARG A 322 -6.88 29.42 -15.80
C ARG A 322 -7.51 30.68 -16.34
N ASP A 323 -7.53 30.85 -17.65
CA ASP A 323 -8.21 31.95 -18.32
C ASP A 323 -9.72 31.67 -18.40
N LYS A 324 -10.51 32.61 -17.99
CA LYS A 324 -11.94 32.72 -17.66
C LYS A 324 -13.01 31.97 -18.53
N THR A 325 -12.63 31.01 -19.36
CA THR A 325 -13.55 30.35 -20.32
C THR A 325 -14.17 29.04 -19.81
N CYS A 326 -13.72 28.49 -18.65
CA CYS A 326 -14.33 27.30 -18.04
C CYS A 326 -15.35 27.69 -16.95
N PRO A 327 -16.49 26.97 -16.84
CA PRO A 327 -17.40 27.12 -15.72
C PRO A 327 -16.65 27.03 -14.39
N GLU A 328 -16.87 28.00 -13.50
CA GLU A 328 -16.16 28.12 -12.22
C GLU A 328 -16.24 26.84 -11.37
N HIS A 329 -17.37 26.18 -11.41
CA HIS A 329 -17.63 24.90 -10.79
C HIS A 329 -16.64 23.81 -11.22
N GLY A 330 -16.44 23.59 -12.53
CA GLY A 330 -15.48 22.59 -13.03
C GLY A 330 -14.05 22.87 -12.57
N ARG A 331 -13.68 24.14 -12.50
CA ARG A 331 -12.35 24.60 -12.07
C ARG A 331 -12.11 24.35 -10.58
N ARG A 332 -13.08 24.60 -9.70
CA ARG A 332 -12.92 24.35 -8.25
C ARG A 332 -12.70 22.86 -7.94
N ILE A 333 -13.38 21.96 -8.66
CA ILE A 333 -13.13 20.51 -8.57
C ILE A 333 -11.70 20.14 -8.99
N ASP A 334 -11.25 20.68 -10.12
CA ASP A 334 -9.89 20.41 -10.61
C ASP A 334 -8.83 20.96 -9.65
N ILE A 335 -9.06 22.13 -9.04
CA ILE A 335 -8.18 22.67 -7.98
C ILE A 335 -8.12 21.72 -6.80
N TYR A 336 -9.24 21.16 -6.34
CA TYR A 336 -9.27 20.18 -5.23
C TYR A 336 -8.42 18.96 -5.54
N LEU A 337 -8.60 18.36 -6.72
CA LEU A 337 -7.81 17.17 -7.14
C LEU A 337 -6.33 17.52 -7.29
N VAL A 338 -6.00 18.67 -7.88
CA VAL A 338 -4.61 19.14 -8.04
C VAL A 338 -3.96 19.42 -6.69
N CYS A 339 -4.67 20.04 -5.73
CA CYS A 339 -4.17 20.24 -4.38
C CYS A 339 -3.80 18.91 -3.70
N GLY A 340 -4.69 17.91 -3.79
CA GLY A 340 -4.42 16.60 -3.22
C GLY A 340 -3.19 15.92 -3.84
N ILE A 341 -3.05 15.98 -5.17
CA ILE A 341 -1.88 15.47 -5.88
C ILE A 341 -0.63 16.24 -5.45
N ALA A 342 -0.67 17.57 -5.49
CA ALA A 342 0.47 18.42 -5.18
C ALA A 342 0.97 18.24 -3.75
N VAL A 343 0.09 18.15 -2.76
CA VAL A 343 0.43 17.92 -1.36
C VAL A 343 1.25 16.63 -1.21
N ILE A 344 0.80 15.52 -1.81
CA ILE A 344 1.50 14.23 -1.74
C ILE A 344 2.88 14.35 -2.41
N PHE A 345 2.96 14.94 -3.62
CA PHE A 345 4.23 15.11 -4.32
C PHE A 345 5.19 16.02 -3.57
N ILE A 346 4.73 17.14 -3.01
CA ILE A 346 5.56 18.07 -2.25
C ILE A 346 6.13 17.38 -1.01
N ILE A 347 5.31 16.69 -0.21
CA ILE A 347 5.77 15.99 0.98
C ILE A 347 6.89 15.01 0.64
N PHE A 348 6.68 14.14 -0.34
CA PHE A 348 7.69 13.15 -0.69
C PHE A 348 8.89 13.72 -1.42
N THR A 349 8.74 14.86 -2.11
CA THR A 349 9.87 15.60 -2.67
C THR A 349 10.76 16.18 -1.57
N LEU A 350 10.20 16.59 -0.45
CA LEU A 350 10.95 17.14 0.69
C LEU A 350 11.57 16.06 1.58
N ILE A 351 11.02 14.86 1.63
CA ILE A 351 11.57 13.73 2.40
C ILE A 351 12.87 13.24 1.75
N LYS A 352 13.90 12.96 2.56
CA LYS A 352 15.22 12.52 2.06
C LYS A 352 15.21 11.10 1.46
N THR A 353 14.46 10.19 2.04
CA THR A 353 14.31 8.82 1.48
C THR A 353 13.41 8.84 0.25
N LYS A 354 13.89 8.32 -0.88
CA LYS A 354 13.18 8.33 -2.17
C LYS A 354 12.83 6.92 -2.62
N LEU A 355 11.52 6.62 -2.74
CA LEU A 355 11.02 5.36 -3.29
C LEU A 355 9.89 5.67 -4.29
N PRO A 356 9.88 5.09 -5.52
CA PRO A 356 8.92 5.46 -6.56
C PRO A 356 7.45 5.32 -6.13
N HIS A 357 7.13 4.34 -5.29
CA HIS A 357 5.76 4.06 -4.84
C HIS A 357 5.22 5.04 -3.78
N TYR A 358 6.02 5.96 -3.27
CA TYR A 358 5.54 6.92 -2.28
C TYR A 358 4.44 7.84 -2.83
N THR A 359 4.44 8.11 -4.13
CA THR A 359 3.39 8.91 -4.80
C THR A 359 2.12 8.14 -5.12
N LEU A 360 2.06 6.82 -4.86
CA LEU A 360 0.91 5.98 -5.15
C LEU A 360 -0.43 6.49 -4.56
N PRO A 361 -0.50 7.08 -3.35
CA PRO A 361 -1.74 7.66 -2.84
C PRO A 361 -2.31 8.82 -3.67
N ALA A 362 -1.52 9.44 -4.56
CA ALA A 362 -2.00 10.46 -5.48
C ALA A 362 -2.67 9.88 -6.75
N PHE A 363 -2.49 8.58 -7.04
CA PHE A 363 -2.97 7.98 -8.28
C PHE A 363 -4.49 7.98 -8.43
N PRO A 364 -5.30 7.75 -7.40
CA PRO A 364 -6.75 7.90 -7.49
C PRO A 364 -7.18 9.30 -7.95
N LEU A 365 -6.60 10.35 -7.35
CA LEU A 365 -6.91 11.73 -7.73
C LEU A 365 -6.43 12.04 -9.16
N LEU A 366 -5.24 11.56 -9.51
CA LEU A 366 -4.67 11.74 -10.86
C LEU A 366 -5.51 11.00 -11.91
N SER A 367 -6.03 9.81 -11.58
CA SER A 367 -6.92 9.04 -12.45
C SER A 367 -8.26 9.74 -12.67
N LEU A 368 -8.84 10.32 -11.62
CA LEU A 368 -10.05 11.12 -11.70
C LEU A 368 -9.83 12.37 -12.56
N LEU A 369 -8.75 13.11 -12.30
CA LEU A 369 -8.39 14.30 -13.05
C LEU A 369 -8.16 13.99 -14.53
N LEU A 370 -7.42 12.93 -14.83
CA LEU A 370 -7.16 12.51 -16.20
C LEU A 370 -8.46 12.10 -16.92
N ALA A 371 -9.30 11.28 -16.30
CA ALA A 371 -10.55 10.81 -16.89
C ALA A 371 -11.50 11.99 -17.21
N ARG A 372 -11.59 13.00 -16.33
CA ARG A 372 -12.40 14.21 -16.57
C ARG A 372 -11.98 14.98 -17.84
N HIS A 373 -10.68 15.02 -18.13
CA HIS A 373 -10.11 15.82 -19.20
C HIS A 373 -9.81 15.08 -20.50
N VAL A 374 -9.71 13.73 -20.47
CA VAL A 374 -9.30 12.91 -21.63
C VAL A 374 -10.42 12.02 -22.14
N ILE A 375 -11.62 12.12 -21.56
CA ILE A 375 -12.77 11.26 -21.91
C ILE A 375 -13.14 11.33 -23.42
N ASP A 376 -12.89 12.45 -24.07
CA ASP A 376 -13.15 12.64 -25.50
C ASP A 376 -12.23 11.78 -26.40
N HIS A 377 -11.05 11.37 -25.88
CA HIS A 377 -10.12 10.49 -26.59
C HIS A 377 -10.42 9.01 -26.34
N ARG A 378 -11.68 8.59 -26.44
CA ARG A 378 -12.17 7.25 -26.08
C ARG A 378 -11.42 6.12 -26.78
N GLN A 379 -11.09 6.28 -28.06
CA GLN A 379 -10.35 5.23 -28.81
C GLN A 379 -8.94 5.03 -28.27
N PHE A 380 -8.24 6.11 -27.92
CA PHE A 380 -6.93 6.05 -27.29
C PHE A 380 -7.01 5.33 -25.93
N LEU A 381 -7.95 5.73 -25.08
CA LEU A 381 -8.15 5.09 -23.76
C LEU A 381 -8.41 3.59 -23.90
N LYS A 382 -9.31 3.18 -24.81
CA LYS A 382 -9.59 1.77 -25.09
C LYS A 382 -8.36 0.98 -25.55
N ARG A 383 -7.64 1.51 -26.55
CA ARG A 383 -6.44 0.83 -27.07
C ARG A 383 -5.37 0.68 -25.99
N CYS A 384 -5.07 1.76 -25.26
CA CYS A 384 -4.12 1.70 -24.14
C CYS A 384 -4.55 0.70 -23.07
N ALA A 385 -5.83 0.68 -22.67
CA ALA A 385 -6.33 -0.25 -21.67
C ALA A 385 -6.17 -1.71 -22.11
N ILE A 386 -6.60 -2.04 -23.34
CA ILE A 386 -6.50 -3.40 -23.87
C ILE A 386 -5.04 -3.84 -23.98
N VAL A 387 -4.19 -3.04 -24.60
CA VAL A 387 -2.76 -3.38 -24.77
C VAL A 387 -2.07 -3.56 -23.43
N THR A 388 -2.29 -2.64 -22.49
CA THR A 388 -1.67 -2.73 -21.16
C THR A 388 -2.17 -3.93 -20.37
N ALA A 389 -3.48 -4.19 -20.37
CA ALA A 389 -4.04 -5.36 -19.70
C ALA A 389 -3.49 -6.66 -20.31
N SER A 390 -3.38 -6.74 -21.65
CA SER A 390 -2.80 -7.90 -22.33
C SER A 390 -1.32 -8.11 -21.96
N ILE A 391 -0.51 -7.04 -21.96
CA ILE A 391 0.90 -7.10 -21.54
C ILE A 391 0.99 -7.59 -20.08
N TYR A 392 0.19 -7.04 -19.16
CA TYR A 392 0.23 -7.44 -17.76
C TYR A 392 -0.21 -8.90 -17.55
N LEU A 393 -1.19 -9.38 -18.31
CA LEU A 393 -1.60 -10.79 -18.27
C LEU A 393 -0.49 -11.70 -18.82
N VAL A 394 0.16 -11.33 -19.93
CA VAL A 394 1.29 -12.09 -20.47
C VAL A 394 2.43 -12.14 -19.46
N VAL A 395 2.80 -11.01 -18.85
CA VAL A 395 3.82 -10.97 -17.81
C VAL A 395 3.42 -11.85 -16.62
N ALA A 396 2.18 -11.76 -16.15
CA ALA A 396 1.71 -12.52 -15.01
C ALA A 396 1.65 -14.04 -15.28
N LEU A 397 1.31 -14.48 -16.49
CA LEU A 397 1.14 -15.89 -16.83
C LEU A 397 2.42 -16.59 -17.31
N PHE A 398 3.33 -15.85 -17.95
CA PHE A 398 4.50 -16.44 -18.60
C PHE A 398 5.83 -16.00 -17.99
N VAL A 399 5.95 -14.71 -17.62
CA VAL A 399 7.21 -14.20 -17.08
C VAL A 399 7.36 -14.55 -15.59
N THR A 400 6.30 -14.45 -14.79
CA THR A 400 6.40 -14.73 -13.35
C THR A 400 6.75 -16.19 -13.03
N PRO A 401 6.21 -17.23 -13.70
CA PRO A 401 6.65 -18.61 -13.45
C PRO A 401 8.12 -18.84 -13.81
N THR A 402 8.59 -18.20 -14.89
CA THR A 402 9.99 -18.27 -15.27
C THR A 402 10.89 -17.56 -14.27
N ALA A 403 10.47 -16.39 -13.77
CA ALA A 403 11.17 -15.62 -12.76
C ALA A 403 11.28 -16.35 -11.41
N ALA A 404 10.29 -17.19 -11.07
CA ALA A 404 10.29 -17.98 -9.83
C ALA A 404 11.54 -18.85 -9.66
N ARG A 405 12.17 -19.28 -10.77
CA ARG A 405 13.41 -20.07 -10.76
C ARG A 405 14.60 -19.32 -10.18
N PHE A 406 14.53 -18.02 -10.04
CA PHE A 406 15.61 -17.18 -9.50
C PHE A 406 15.43 -16.82 -8.03
N PHE A 407 14.42 -17.38 -7.33
CA PHE A 407 14.17 -17.16 -5.91
C PHE A 407 14.77 -18.28 -5.07
N PRO A 408 15.99 -18.12 -4.52
CA PRO A 408 16.75 -19.23 -3.95
C PRO A 408 16.12 -19.85 -2.70
N ALA A 409 15.48 -19.04 -1.84
CA ALA A 409 14.81 -19.54 -0.65
C ALA A 409 13.64 -20.49 -0.98
N ALA A 410 12.81 -20.10 -1.96
CA ALA A 410 11.69 -20.91 -2.41
C ALA A 410 12.16 -22.19 -3.12
N GLN A 411 13.25 -22.11 -3.90
CA GLN A 411 13.84 -23.25 -4.58
C GLN A 411 14.40 -24.28 -3.58
N LEU A 412 15.18 -23.82 -2.59
CA LEU A 412 15.70 -24.71 -1.54
C LEU A 412 14.56 -25.35 -0.75
N PHE A 413 13.54 -24.58 -0.41
CA PHE A 413 12.36 -25.11 0.27
C PHE A 413 11.68 -26.21 -0.55
N THR A 414 11.44 -25.97 -1.85
CA THR A 414 10.82 -26.97 -2.73
C THR A 414 11.63 -28.27 -2.83
N GLN A 415 12.98 -28.18 -2.86
CA GLN A 415 13.87 -29.34 -2.92
C GLN A 415 13.91 -30.13 -1.60
N THR A 416 13.60 -29.51 -0.48
CA THR A 416 13.80 -30.09 0.86
C THR A 416 12.51 -30.31 1.63
N SER A 417 11.37 -29.83 1.17
CA SER A 417 10.08 -29.82 1.89
C SER A 417 9.69 -31.18 2.48
N ASP A 418 9.98 -32.29 1.76
CA ASP A 418 9.61 -33.64 2.16
C ASP A 418 10.55 -34.20 3.25
N GLN A 419 11.67 -33.54 3.52
CA GLN A 419 12.67 -33.95 4.52
C GLN A 419 12.63 -33.06 5.76
N LEU A 420 11.90 -31.95 5.70
CA LEU A 420 11.74 -31.05 6.84
C LEU A 420 10.78 -31.64 7.86
N ARG A 421 11.16 -31.55 9.14
CA ARG A 421 10.35 -31.96 10.29
C ARG A 421 10.11 -30.77 11.22
N PRO A 422 8.95 -30.75 11.92
CA PRO A 422 8.59 -29.61 12.79
C PRO A 422 9.59 -29.30 13.90
N GLU A 423 10.26 -30.33 14.41
CA GLU A 423 11.25 -30.23 15.50
C GLU A 423 12.64 -29.74 15.06
N MET A 424 12.88 -29.59 13.75
CA MET A 424 14.18 -29.15 13.25
C MET A 424 14.51 -27.74 13.68
N GLU A 425 15.77 -27.50 13.99
CA GLU A 425 16.35 -26.17 14.13
C GLU A 425 17.01 -25.75 12.82
N PHE A 426 17.03 -24.46 12.52
CA PHE A 426 17.70 -23.96 11.32
C PHE A 426 18.41 -22.64 11.50
N GLY A 427 19.44 -22.42 10.69
CA GLY A 427 20.19 -21.18 10.69
C GLY A 427 20.70 -20.83 9.30
N ALA A 428 21.16 -19.58 9.14
CA ALA A 428 21.66 -19.10 7.87
C ALA A 428 22.91 -18.22 8.05
N VAL A 429 23.86 -18.38 7.13
CA VAL A 429 25.08 -17.57 7.02
C VAL A 429 24.94 -16.65 5.79
N ASP A 430 25.20 -15.36 5.94
CA ASP A 430 25.22 -14.32 4.91
C ASP A 430 23.89 -14.07 4.17
N PHE A 431 23.11 -15.11 3.89
CA PHE A 431 21.80 -15.01 3.28
C PHE A 431 20.71 -15.15 4.34
N GLN A 432 20.49 -14.08 5.11
CA GLN A 432 19.48 -14.02 6.17
C GLN A 432 18.23 -13.25 5.70
N GLU A 433 17.79 -13.52 4.47
CA GLU A 433 16.65 -12.84 3.91
C GLU A 433 15.32 -13.38 4.49
N PRO A 434 14.30 -12.53 4.63
CA PRO A 434 13.02 -12.91 5.23
C PRO A 434 12.30 -14.05 4.54
N SER A 435 12.55 -14.26 3.25
CA SER A 435 12.00 -15.38 2.49
C SER A 435 12.41 -16.74 3.05
N LEU A 436 13.63 -16.88 3.63
CA LEU A 436 14.00 -18.12 4.32
C LEU A 436 13.09 -18.39 5.51
N VAL A 437 12.82 -17.38 6.32
CA VAL A 437 11.95 -17.53 7.49
C VAL A 437 10.55 -17.93 7.05
N TRP A 438 9.97 -17.23 6.06
CA TRP A 438 8.62 -17.49 5.56
C TRP A 438 8.43 -18.92 5.04
N TYR A 439 9.33 -19.38 4.16
CA TYR A 439 9.20 -20.71 3.56
C TYR A 439 9.49 -21.81 4.54
N PHE A 440 10.61 -21.76 5.26
CA PHE A 440 11.02 -22.86 6.13
C PHE A 440 10.14 -22.99 7.37
N ARG A 441 9.68 -21.89 7.98
CA ARG A 441 8.74 -21.91 9.10
C ARG A 441 7.34 -22.42 8.73
N SER A 442 7.04 -22.60 7.47
CA SER A 442 5.81 -23.33 7.08
C SER A 442 5.84 -24.83 7.43
N ARG A 443 7.02 -25.38 7.71
CA ARG A 443 7.25 -26.79 8.06
C ARG A 443 7.98 -26.98 9.39
N VAL A 444 8.77 -26.02 9.81
CA VAL A 444 9.65 -26.08 10.98
C VAL A 444 9.17 -25.08 12.02
N HIS A 445 9.01 -25.50 13.27
CA HIS A 445 8.58 -24.62 14.36
C HIS A 445 9.70 -23.74 14.93
N GLY A 446 10.97 -24.10 14.67
CA GLY A 446 12.14 -23.34 15.11
C GLY A 446 12.27 -21.98 14.44
N TRP A 447 12.99 -21.07 15.12
CA TRP A 447 13.32 -19.75 14.60
C TRP A 447 14.63 -19.79 13.83
N MET A 448 14.74 -18.99 12.77
CA MET A 448 16.00 -18.88 12.03
C MET A 448 17.08 -18.26 12.91
N THR A 449 18.16 -19.00 13.15
CA THR A 449 19.34 -18.53 13.88
C THR A 449 20.32 -17.85 12.93
N PRO A 450 20.68 -16.58 13.14
CA PRO A 450 21.76 -15.93 12.40
C PRO A 450 23.10 -16.61 12.74
N LEU A 451 23.82 -17.09 11.72
CA LEU A 451 25.09 -17.79 11.86
C LEU A 451 26.20 -17.05 11.09
N ASN A 452 27.45 -17.35 11.49
CA ASN A 452 28.64 -17.13 10.70
C ASN A 452 29.35 -18.46 10.44
N ALA A 453 30.47 -18.50 9.72
CA ALA A 453 31.17 -19.74 9.37
C ALA A 453 31.54 -20.59 10.61
N THR A 454 32.04 -19.95 11.66
CA THR A 454 32.45 -20.65 12.90
C THR A 454 31.22 -21.14 13.68
N THR A 455 30.24 -20.31 13.87
CA THR A 455 29.01 -20.66 14.59
C THR A 455 28.17 -21.73 13.85
N ALA A 456 28.29 -21.81 12.51
CA ALA A 456 27.62 -22.84 11.72
C ALA A 456 28.14 -24.24 12.04
N VAL A 457 29.44 -24.41 12.22
CA VAL A 457 30.07 -25.71 12.66
C VAL A 457 29.53 -26.11 14.03
N THR A 458 29.59 -25.18 14.99
CA THR A 458 29.08 -25.42 16.35
C THR A 458 27.59 -25.72 16.35
N PHE A 459 26.80 -24.99 15.54
CA PHE A 459 25.38 -25.22 15.40
C PHE A 459 25.06 -26.59 14.83
N MET A 460 25.71 -27.00 13.75
CA MET A 460 25.51 -28.33 13.13
C MET A 460 26.06 -29.48 13.98
N GLY A 461 27.05 -29.23 14.85
CA GLY A 461 27.62 -30.22 15.80
C GLY A 461 26.72 -30.56 16.98
N LYS A 462 25.69 -29.75 17.30
CA LYS A 462 24.76 -30.06 18.39
C LYS A 462 23.92 -31.30 18.08
N SER A 463 23.38 -31.95 19.10
CA SER A 463 22.45 -33.09 18.97
C SER A 463 21.11 -32.67 18.34
N GLY A 464 20.46 -33.60 17.65
CA GLY A 464 19.11 -33.45 17.07
C GLY A 464 19.10 -32.89 15.64
N PRO A 465 17.95 -33.05 14.97
CA PRO A 465 17.78 -32.73 13.55
C PRO A 465 17.86 -31.23 13.30
N ARG A 466 18.64 -30.81 12.31
CA ARG A 466 18.85 -29.40 11.99
C ARG A 466 19.39 -29.20 10.59
N PHE A 467 19.34 -27.97 10.12
CA PHE A 467 19.96 -27.59 8.85
C PHE A 467 20.50 -26.17 8.88
N ALA A 468 21.50 -25.95 8.03
CA ALA A 468 22.08 -24.63 7.83
C ALA A 468 22.09 -24.27 6.35
N VAL A 469 21.76 -22.98 6.03
CA VAL A 469 21.84 -22.42 4.68
C VAL A 469 23.06 -21.52 4.60
N LEU A 470 23.95 -21.80 3.66
CA LEU A 470 25.21 -21.06 3.47
C LEU A 470 25.45 -20.77 1.99
N PRO A 471 26.27 -19.75 1.65
CA PRO A 471 26.87 -19.65 0.32
C PRO A 471 27.59 -20.96 -0.05
N THR A 472 27.39 -21.47 -1.27
CA THR A 472 27.91 -22.78 -1.68
C THR A 472 29.42 -22.92 -1.50
N ALA A 473 30.19 -21.88 -1.85
CA ALA A 473 31.64 -21.89 -1.65
C ALA A 473 32.04 -21.93 -0.17
N LEU A 474 31.22 -21.36 0.71
CA LEU A 474 31.44 -21.41 2.16
C LEU A 474 31.02 -22.77 2.72
N ALA A 475 29.92 -23.35 2.25
CA ALA A 475 29.48 -24.69 2.68
C ALA A 475 30.54 -25.73 2.41
N ALA A 476 31.18 -25.73 1.24
CA ALA A 476 32.27 -26.64 0.90
C ALA A 476 33.51 -26.45 1.79
N LYS A 477 33.81 -25.25 2.25
CA LYS A 477 34.93 -24.98 3.17
C LYS A 477 34.59 -25.31 4.62
N THR A 478 33.33 -25.09 5.04
CA THR A 478 32.89 -25.28 6.42
C THR A 478 32.64 -26.75 6.73
N PHE A 479 32.18 -27.49 5.73
CA PHE A 479 31.85 -28.93 5.83
C PHE A 479 32.51 -29.68 4.65
N PRO A 480 33.86 -29.82 4.65
CA PRO A 480 34.56 -30.47 3.54
C PRO A 480 34.21 -31.96 3.44
N ASP A 481 34.06 -32.63 4.58
CA ASP A 481 33.74 -34.08 4.68
C ASP A 481 32.53 -34.26 5.64
N PRO A 482 31.30 -33.91 5.21
CA PRO A 482 30.14 -34.06 6.07
C PRO A 482 29.85 -35.56 6.28
N PRO A 483 29.30 -35.97 7.45
CA PRO A 483 28.88 -37.33 7.69
C PRO A 483 27.98 -37.85 6.56
N ALA A 484 28.09 -39.13 6.20
CA ALA A 484 27.33 -39.75 5.12
C ALA A 484 25.79 -39.66 5.28
N SER A 485 25.30 -39.48 6.53
CA SER A 485 23.90 -39.26 6.83
C SER A 485 23.41 -37.86 6.48
N TRP A 486 24.33 -36.89 6.33
CA TRP A 486 23.93 -35.53 5.99
C TRP A 486 23.63 -35.39 4.51
N LYS A 487 22.67 -34.51 4.18
CA LYS A 487 22.28 -34.27 2.80
C LYS A 487 22.55 -32.80 2.45
N SER A 488 22.97 -32.57 1.22
CA SER A 488 23.24 -31.21 0.69
C SER A 488 22.36 -30.92 -0.52
N PHE A 489 21.73 -29.77 -0.52
CA PHE A 489 20.89 -29.29 -1.59
C PHE A 489 21.40 -27.91 -2.03
N SER A 490 21.64 -27.72 -3.32
CA SER A 490 22.20 -26.48 -3.83
C SER A 490 21.29 -25.84 -4.86
N THR A 491 21.25 -24.50 -4.86
CA THR A 491 20.51 -23.72 -5.83
C THR A 491 21.26 -22.46 -6.21
N ARG A 492 21.00 -21.98 -7.43
CA ARG A 492 21.46 -20.69 -7.92
C ARG A 492 20.28 -19.74 -8.07
N GLY A 493 20.46 -18.51 -7.62
CA GLY A 493 19.38 -17.54 -7.70
C GLY A 493 19.86 -16.10 -7.65
N PHE A 494 18.94 -15.22 -7.33
CA PHE A 494 19.20 -13.80 -7.24
C PHE A 494 18.69 -13.24 -5.90
N ASN A 495 19.57 -12.62 -5.14
CA ASN A 495 19.16 -11.85 -3.97
C ASN A 495 18.62 -10.50 -4.47
N ILE A 496 17.31 -10.40 -4.60
CA ILE A 496 16.62 -9.20 -5.11
C ILE A 496 16.91 -8.01 -4.21
N ALA A 497 16.94 -8.21 -2.89
CA ALA A 497 17.18 -7.15 -1.91
C ALA A 497 18.58 -6.52 -2.01
N LYS A 498 19.58 -7.31 -2.42
CA LYS A 498 20.97 -6.86 -2.57
C LYS A 498 21.41 -6.65 -4.02
N GLY A 499 20.55 -6.96 -4.99
CA GLY A 499 20.86 -6.84 -6.42
C GLY A 499 22.00 -7.76 -6.89
N LYS A 500 22.18 -8.95 -6.27
CA LYS A 500 23.34 -9.83 -6.52
C LYS A 500 22.90 -11.27 -6.81
N ARG A 501 23.65 -11.94 -7.68
CA ARG A 501 23.54 -13.41 -7.84
C ARG A 501 24.07 -14.09 -6.58
N VAL A 502 23.42 -15.19 -6.19
CA VAL A 502 23.81 -16.00 -5.03
C VAL A 502 23.70 -17.48 -5.38
N ASP A 503 24.70 -18.23 -4.93
CA ASP A 503 24.72 -19.70 -4.97
C ASP A 503 24.62 -20.16 -3.53
N LEU A 504 23.56 -20.88 -3.17
CA LEU A 504 23.27 -21.32 -1.81
C LEU A 504 23.24 -22.84 -1.72
N THR A 505 23.75 -23.35 -0.62
CA THR A 505 23.65 -24.75 -0.23
C THR A 505 22.98 -24.87 1.13
N LEU A 506 21.97 -25.71 1.22
CA LEU A 506 21.35 -26.15 2.45
C LEU A 506 22.01 -27.48 2.82
N VAL A 507 22.66 -27.54 4.00
CA VAL A 507 23.21 -28.75 4.60
C VAL A 507 22.24 -29.20 5.68
N LEU A 508 21.71 -30.43 5.55
CA LEU A 508 20.68 -31.00 6.41
C LEU A 508 21.27 -32.20 7.17
N LYS A 509 21.16 -32.14 8.49
CA LYS A 509 21.44 -33.22 9.43
C LYS A 509 20.09 -33.81 9.84
N PRO A 510 19.79 -35.09 9.51
CA PRO A 510 18.48 -35.67 9.76
C PRO A 510 18.24 -36.02 11.23
N ASP A 511 19.30 -36.28 12.03
CA ASP A 511 19.23 -36.76 13.42
C ASP A 511 20.23 -36.03 14.32
#